data_a1078ab108e5ccf44e4dfd56263f9b56
#
_entry.id   a1078ab108e5ccf44e4dfd56263f9b56
#
_cell.length_a   1.000
_cell.length_b   1.000
_cell.length_c   1.000
_cell.angle_alpha   90.00
_cell.angle_beta   90.00
_cell.angle_gamma   90.00
#
_symmetry.space_group_name_H-M   'P 1'
#
loop_
_entity.id
_entity.type
_entity.pdbx_description
1 polymer ?
#
loop_
_entity_poly.entity_id
_entity_poly.type
_entity_poly.pdbx_seq_one_letter_code
_entity_poly.pdbx_strand_id
1 'polypeptide(L)'
;MSARRVVSLVPSLTELLAALGLDDEVVGLTRFCVRPDGWTARKRIVGGTKTVRVERVRDLAPDLVIANREENERADVEAIEAFAPVLVTDIATRADALAAIREIGAAVGRADAAGALARDIEAAFDALPAFAPLRAAYLIWRDPWMTVGADTFIHDVMAAAGLVNVFGDRTRYPAVTADEIAAARPDVLLLSSEPYPFDARHVAEASALAPGARVALADGEAFSWYGARMREAPAVLASLRAALDITGVTGARVPVSSDL
;
A
#
# COMPACT_ATOMS: atom_id res chain seq x y z
N MET A 1 -24.35 5.03 -16.73
CA MET A 1 -23.33 5.20 -17.81
C MET A 1 -21.98 4.99 -17.15
N SER A 2 -21.04 4.27 -17.79
CA SER A 2 -19.68 4.13 -17.27
C SER A 2 -18.89 5.42 -17.40
N ALA A 3 -18.01 5.73 -16.45
CA ALA A 3 -17.15 6.88 -16.49
C ALA A 3 -16.17 6.79 -17.67
N ARG A 4 -16.00 7.91 -18.39
CA ARG A 4 -15.12 8.01 -19.57
C ARG A 4 -13.95 8.98 -19.37
N ARG A 5 -14.04 9.81 -18.35
CA ARG A 5 -13.00 10.80 -17.98
C ARG A 5 -12.72 10.65 -16.49
N VAL A 6 -11.76 9.80 -16.18
CA VAL A 6 -11.41 9.46 -14.79
C VAL A 6 -10.17 10.23 -14.36
N VAL A 7 -10.22 10.81 -13.15
CA VAL A 7 -9.04 11.32 -12.46
C VAL A 7 -8.76 10.42 -11.25
N SER A 8 -7.53 9.95 -11.13
CA SER A 8 -7.10 9.13 -9.99
C SER A 8 -6.17 9.92 -9.07
N LEU A 9 -6.52 9.98 -7.79
CA LEU A 9 -5.74 10.70 -6.78
C LEU A 9 -4.84 9.79 -5.94
N VAL A 10 -4.85 8.47 -6.22
CA VAL A 10 -4.19 7.44 -5.39
C VAL A 10 -3.33 6.53 -6.27
N PRO A 11 -2.03 6.35 -5.93
CA PRO A 11 -1.10 5.55 -6.73
C PRO A 11 -1.57 4.11 -6.98
N SER A 12 -1.91 3.37 -5.93
CA SER A 12 -2.34 1.97 -6.01
C SER A 12 -3.64 1.80 -6.81
N LEU A 13 -4.59 2.74 -6.69
CA LEU A 13 -5.84 2.73 -7.46
C LEU A 13 -5.62 3.18 -8.92
N THR A 14 -4.59 3.97 -9.19
CA THR A 14 -4.16 4.26 -10.58
C THR A 14 -3.67 2.99 -11.28
N GLU A 15 -2.86 2.18 -10.60
CA GLU A 15 -2.43 0.88 -11.12
C GLU A 15 -3.62 -0.07 -11.32
N LEU A 16 -4.61 -0.06 -10.42
CA LEU A 16 -5.86 -0.81 -10.61
C LEU A 16 -6.59 -0.40 -11.88
N LEU A 17 -6.75 0.90 -12.14
CA LEU A 17 -7.41 1.40 -13.37
C LEU A 17 -6.67 0.93 -14.63
N ALA A 18 -5.34 0.92 -14.60
CA ALA A 18 -4.54 0.40 -15.69
C ALA A 18 -4.74 -1.10 -15.89
N ALA A 19 -4.75 -1.88 -14.82
CA ALA A 19 -5.02 -3.33 -14.86
C ALA A 19 -6.43 -3.65 -15.39
N LEU A 20 -7.38 -2.74 -15.20
CA LEU A 20 -8.73 -2.83 -15.76
C LEU A 20 -8.84 -2.32 -17.22
N GLY A 21 -7.74 -1.91 -17.85
CA GLY A 21 -7.68 -1.48 -19.24
C GLY A 21 -8.29 -0.10 -19.50
N LEU A 22 -8.05 0.87 -18.60
CA LEU A 22 -8.60 2.23 -18.65
C LEU A 22 -7.56 3.28 -19.08
N ASP A 23 -6.61 2.91 -19.96
CA ASP A 23 -5.59 3.87 -20.38
C ASP A 23 -6.19 5.14 -21.01
N ASP A 24 -7.17 5.00 -21.89
CA ASP A 24 -7.75 6.15 -22.58
C ASP A 24 -8.68 6.96 -21.67
N GLU A 25 -9.37 6.33 -20.74
CA GLU A 25 -10.33 6.96 -19.84
C GLU A 25 -9.65 7.76 -18.69
N VAL A 26 -8.46 7.35 -18.23
CA VAL A 26 -7.72 8.09 -17.20
C VAL A 26 -7.10 9.33 -17.82
N VAL A 27 -7.63 10.51 -17.48
CA VAL A 27 -7.20 11.80 -18.03
C VAL A 27 -6.29 12.59 -17.10
N GLY A 28 -6.24 12.25 -15.80
CA GLY A 28 -5.43 12.93 -14.80
C GLY A 28 -5.07 12.03 -13.63
N LEU A 29 -3.92 12.30 -13.02
CA LEU A 29 -3.39 11.55 -11.89
C LEU A 29 -2.44 12.41 -11.03
N THR A 30 -2.08 11.94 -9.85
CA THR A 30 -1.08 12.61 -9.02
C THR A 30 0.35 12.28 -9.47
N ARG A 31 1.33 13.11 -9.10
CA ARG A 31 2.74 12.86 -9.41
C ARG A 31 3.31 11.59 -8.76
N PHE A 32 2.62 11.06 -7.75
CA PHE A 32 3.02 9.82 -7.06
C PHE A 32 2.45 8.56 -7.70
N CYS A 33 1.59 8.69 -8.71
CA CYS A 33 1.10 7.57 -9.50
C CYS A 33 2.15 7.09 -10.49
N VAL A 34 3.24 6.52 -9.97
CA VAL A 34 4.40 6.08 -10.75
C VAL A 34 4.11 4.86 -11.62
N ARG A 35 3.03 4.15 -11.32
CA ARG A 35 2.56 2.99 -12.08
C ARG A 35 1.18 3.24 -12.70
N PRO A 36 0.94 2.71 -13.92
CA PRO A 36 1.91 2.02 -14.78
C PRO A 36 2.95 3.01 -15.36
N ASP A 37 4.07 2.45 -15.81
CA ASP A 37 5.14 3.24 -16.40
C ASP A 37 4.65 4.12 -17.55
N GLY A 38 5.17 5.33 -17.61
CA GLY A 38 4.87 6.29 -18.67
C GLY A 38 3.54 7.06 -18.53
N TRP A 39 2.65 6.71 -17.58
CA TRP A 39 1.41 7.47 -17.41
C TRP A 39 1.65 8.89 -16.91
N THR A 40 2.59 9.09 -15.99
CA THR A 40 2.97 10.43 -15.51
C THR A 40 3.50 11.36 -16.61
N ALA A 41 4.08 10.81 -17.68
CA ALA A 41 4.52 11.58 -18.84
C ALA A 41 3.39 11.87 -19.84
N ARG A 42 2.34 11.05 -19.87
CA ARG A 42 1.24 11.15 -20.87
C ARG A 42 -0.04 11.77 -20.32
N LYS A 43 -0.27 11.69 -19.02
CA LYS A 43 -1.49 12.13 -18.36
C LYS A 43 -1.28 13.45 -17.63
N ARG A 44 -2.35 14.21 -17.39
CA ARG A 44 -2.27 15.48 -16.67
C ARG A 44 -1.94 15.27 -15.19
N ILE A 45 -0.87 15.86 -14.70
CA ILE A 45 -0.55 15.86 -13.27
C ILE A 45 -1.41 16.89 -12.54
N VAL A 46 -2.25 16.41 -11.61
CA VAL A 46 -3.17 17.26 -10.83
C VAL A 46 -2.65 17.63 -9.45
N GLY A 47 -1.41 17.33 -9.12
CA GLY A 47 -0.78 17.65 -7.83
C GLY A 47 -0.15 16.44 -7.17
N GLY A 48 -0.08 16.43 -5.84
CA GLY A 48 0.25 15.27 -5.02
C GLY A 48 -0.98 14.71 -4.33
N THR A 49 -0.85 13.56 -3.63
CA THR A 49 -1.97 12.93 -2.90
C THR A 49 -2.53 13.85 -1.79
N LYS A 50 -1.66 14.47 -1.01
CA LYS A 50 -1.99 15.44 0.06
C LYS A 50 -1.98 16.92 -0.39
N THR A 51 -1.80 17.19 -1.66
CA THR A 51 -1.71 18.55 -2.21
C THR A 51 -2.29 18.59 -3.62
N VAL A 52 -3.57 18.21 -3.73
CA VAL A 52 -4.28 18.19 -4.99
C VAL A 52 -4.52 19.64 -5.46
N ARG A 53 -4.32 19.88 -6.75
CA ARG A 53 -4.67 21.15 -7.36
C ARG A 53 -6.08 21.05 -7.95
N VAL A 54 -7.08 21.39 -7.14
CA VAL A 54 -8.51 21.25 -7.44
C VAL A 54 -8.88 21.87 -8.80
N GLU A 55 -8.33 23.06 -9.12
CA GLU A 55 -8.59 23.70 -10.41
C GLU A 55 -8.09 22.87 -11.60
N ARG A 56 -6.96 22.16 -11.44
CA ARG A 56 -6.48 21.26 -12.51
C ARG A 56 -7.39 20.04 -12.70
N VAL A 57 -8.02 19.57 -11.62
CA VAL A 57 -9.04 18.52 -11.72
C VAL A 57 -10.26 19.05 -12.46
N ARG A 58 -10.71 20.28 -12.13
CA ARG A 58 -11.85 20.95 -12.78
C ARG A 58 -11.62 21.14 -14.28
N ASP A 59 -10.43 21.61 -14.68
CA ASP A 59 -10.05 21.81 -16.09
C ASP A 59 -10.16 20.53 -16.93
N LEU A 60 -10.01 19.37 -16.30
CA LEU A 60 -10.16 18.06 -16.95
C LEU A 60 -11.61 17.67 -17.15
N ALA A 61 -12.58 18.36 -16.56
CA ALA A 61 -14.00 18.04 -16.60
C ALA A 61 -14.25 16.52 -16.41
N PRO A 62 -13.79 15.92 -15.28
CA PRO A 62 -13.95 14.50 -15.06
C PRO A 62 -15.42 14.16 -14.81
N ASP A 63 -15.82 12.96 -15.23
CA ASP A 63 -17.12 12.36 -14.86
C ASP A 63 -16.99 11.40 -13.67
N LEU A 64 -15.74 11.11 -13.24
CA LEU A 64 -15.45 10.40 -11.99
C LEU A 64 -14.06 10.78 -11.48
N VAL A 65 -13.96 11.03 -10.16
CA VAL A 65 -12.69 11.14 -9.46
C VAL A 65 -12.58 9.99 -8.45
N ILE A 66 -11.44 9.31 -8.41
CA ILE A 66 -11.17 8.23 -7.44
C ILE A 66 -10.22 8.73 -6.39
N ALA A 67 -10.63 8.65 -5.14
CA ALA A 67 -9.91 9.09 -3.97
C ALA A 67 -9.89 8.01 -2.89
N ASN A 68 -9.05 8.19 -1.88
CA ASN A 68 -9.02 7.36 -0.69
C ASN A 68 -8.98 8.23 0.56
N ARG A 69 -9.71 7.84 1.58
CA ARG A 69 -9.87 8.60 2.83
C ARG A 69 -8.54 8.84 3.55
N GLU A 70 -7.62 7.91 3.47
CA GLU A 70 -6.31 7.99 4.12
C GLU A 70 -5.32 8.82 3.31
N GLU A 71 -5.35 8.65 1.97
CA GLU A 71 -4.37 9.24 1.06
C GLU A 71 -4.66 10.71 0.72
N ASN A 72 -5.93 11.12 0.71
CA ASN A 72 -6.31 12.45 0.25
C ASN A 72 -6.77 13.35 1.40
N GLU A 73 -6.58 14.65 1.23
CA GLU A 73 -7.11 15.64 2.18
C GLU A 73 -8.62 15.82 1.98
N ARG A 74 -9.36 15.76 3.07
CA ARG A 74 -10.83 15.88 3.06
C ARG A 74 -11.30 17.16 2.39
N ALA A 75 -10.63 18.28 2.65
CA ALA A 75 -10.99 19.59 2.07
C ALA A 75 -10.85 19.60 0.54
N ASP A 76 -9.82 18.93 -0.02
CA ASP A 76 -9.64 18.81 -1.46
C ASP A 76 -10.74 17.95 -2.08
N VAL A 77 -11.11 16.85 -1.43
CA VAL A 77 -12.20 15.95 -1.87
C VAL A 77 -13.54 16.70 -1.89
N GLU A 78 -13.91 17.37 -0.80
CA GLU A 78 -15.15 18.16 -0.71
C GLU A 78 -15.21 19.29 -1.77
N ALA A 79 -14.07 19.92 -2.07
CA ALA A 79 -13.99 20.93 -3.12
C ALA A 79 -14.19 20.34 -4.53
N ILE A 80 -13.77 19.10 -4.76
CA ILE A 80 -13.97 18.39 -6.03
C ILE A 80 -15.42 17.91 -6.16
N GLU A 81 -16.05 17.43 -5.09
CA GLU A 81 -17.45 16.99 -5.05
C GLU A 81 -18.42 18.09 -5.47
N ALA A 82 -18.04 19.37 -5.32
CA ALA A 82 -18.85 20.49 -5.78
C ALA A 82 -19.03 20.55 -7.32
N PHE A 83 -18.23 19.84 -8.11
CA PHE A 83 -18.31 19.85 -9.58
C PHE A 83 -18.15 18.51 -10.29
N ALA A 84 -17.73 17.46 -9.59
CA ALA A 84 -17.58 16.14 -10.17
C ALA A 84 -17.94 15.05 -9.14
N PRO A 85 -18.49 13.88 -9.55
CA PRO A 85 -18.65 12.72 -8.69
C PRO A 85 -17.29 12.24 -8.17
N VAL A 86 -17.19 11.96 -6.86
CA VAL A 86 -16.01 11.39 -6.24
C VAL A 86 -16.37 10.04 -5.62
N LEU A 87 -15.59 8.99 -5.95
CA LEU A 87 -15.65 7.71 -5.27
C LEU A 87 -14.50 7.68 -4.26
N VAL A 88 -14.85 7.74 -2.98
CA VAL A 88 -13.88 7.74 -1.88
C VAL A 88 -13.83 6.35 -1.27
N THR A 89 -12.71 5.67 -1.42
CA THR A 89 -12.48 4.37 -0.77
C THR A 89 -11.99 4.56 0.66
N ASP A 90 -12.34 3.62 1.55
CA ASP A 90 -11.83 3.51 2.93
C ASP A 90 -11.36 2.06 3.12
N ILE A 91 -10.05 1.83 3.18
CA ILE A 91 -9.45 0.50 3.06
C ILE A 91 -8.51 0.26 4.24
N ALA A 92 -8.95 -0.56 5.18
CA ALA A 92 -8.16 -0.99 6.33
C ALA A 92 -7.80 -2.49 6.30
N THR A 93 -8.50 -3.27 5.44
CA THR A 93 -8.32 -4.72 5.34
C THR A 93 -8.27 -5.17 3.89
N ARG A 94 -7.79 -6.41 3.66
CA ARG A 94 -7.86 -7.05 2.33
C ARG A 94 -9.31 -7.20 1.86
N ALA A 95 -10.23 -7.46 2.77
CA ALA A 95 -11.66 -7.54 2.43
C ALA A 95 -12.20 -6.20 1.92
N ASP A 96 -11.83 -5.07 2.56
CA ASP A 96 -12.18 -3.73 2.09
C ASP A 96 -11.58 -3.46 0.71
N ALA A 97 -10.32 -3.86 0.49
CA ALA A 97 -9.65 -3.70 -0.79
C ALA A 97 -10.36 -4.48 -1.92
N LEU A 98 -10.77 -5.73 -1.65
CA LEU A 98 -11.54 -6.54 -2.62
C LEU A 98 -12.91 -5.94 -2.92
N ALA A 99 -13.57 -5.34 -1.92
CA ALA A 99 -14.81 -4.61 -2.11
C ALA A 99 -14.60 -3.36 -2.98
N ALA A 100 -13.56 -2.57 -2.67
CA ALA A 100 -13.20 -1.37 -3.43
C ALA A 100 -12.85 -1.68 -4.90
N ILE A 101 -12.12 -2.78 -5.17
CA ILE A 101 -11.84 -3.24 -6.55
C ILE A 101 -13.15 -3.46 -7.31
N ARG A 102 -14.12 -4.16 -6.70
CA ARG A 102 -15.43 -4.43 -7.36
C ARG A 102 -16.23 -3.15 -7.55
N GLU A 103 -16.26 -2.26 -6.57
CA GLU A 103 -16.97 -0.98 -6.62
C GLU A 103 -16.40 -0.06 -7.72
N ILE A 104 -15.08 0.13 -7.74
CA ILE A 104 -14.40 0.90 -8.79
C ILE A 104 -14.67 0.28 -10.15
N GLY A 105 -14.54 -1.05 -10.27
CA GLY A 105 -14.84 -1.75 -11.53
C GLY A 105 -16.25 -1.50 -12.05
N ALA A 106 -17.25 -1.50 -11.17
CA ALA A 106 -18.64 -1.20 -11.53
C ALA A 106 -18.79 0.26 -11.98
N ALA A 107 -18.19 1.22 -11.26
CA ALA A 107 -18.25 2.64 -11.59
C ALA A 107 -17.63 2.98 -12.95
N VAL A 108 -16.55 2.28 -13.33
CA VAL A 108 -15.85 2.51 -14.61
C VAL A 108 -16.30 1.55 -15.73
N GLY A 109 -17.36 0.74 -15.51
CA GLY A 109 -17.89 -0.19 -16.52
C GLY A 109 -16.97 -1.39 -16.82
N ARG A 110 -16.22 -1.84 -15.83
CA ARG A 110 -15.33 -3.02 -15.90
C ARG A 110 -15.65 -4.04 -14.80
N ALA A 111 -16.92 -4.20 -14.45
CA ALA A 111 -17.37 -5.04 -13.33
C ALA A 111 -16.86 -6.49 -13.43
N ASP A 112 -16.93 -7.12 -14.62
CA ASP A 112 -16.51 -8.50 -14.82
C ASP A 112 -14.99 -8.66 -14.62
N ALA A 113 -14.19 -7.76 -15.20
CA ALA A 113 -12.73 -7.76 -15.05
C ALA A 113 -12.31 -7.52 -13.61
N ALA A 114 -12.93 -6.56 -12.93
CA ALA A 114 -12.68 -6.27 -11.51
C ALA A 114 -13.10 -7.44 -10.62
N GLY A 115 -14.24 -8.09 -10.93
CA GLY A 115 -14.69 -9.28 -10.22
C GLY A 115 -13.73 -10.47 -10.38
N ALA A 116 -13.19 -10.67 -11.60
CA ALA A 116 -12.17 -11.69 -11.84
C ALA A 116 -10.88 -11.38 -11.08
N LEU A 117 -10.36 -10.15 -11.18
CA LEU A 117 -9.17 -9.72 -10.45
C LEU A 117 -9.32 -9.92 -8.93
N ALA A 118 -10.47 -9.54 -8.38
CA ALA A 118 -10.72 -9.69 -6.95
C ALA A 118 -10.72 -11.17 -6.51
N ARG A 119 -11.29 -12.08 -7.32
CA ARG A 119 -11.24 -13.54 -7.04
C ARG A 119 -9.82 -14.09 -7.15
N ASP A 120 -9.03 -13.65 -8.13
CA ASP A 120 -7.65 -14.08 -8.31
C ASP A 120 -6.79 -13.67 -7.10
N ILE A 121 -6.98 -12.44 -6.61
CA ILE A 121 -6.31 -11.93 -5.41
C ILE A 121 -6.71 -12.75 -4.18
N GLU A 122 -8.00 -12.96 -3.97
CA GLU A 122 -8.52 -13.75 -2.84
C GLU A 122 -7.92 -15.15 -2.84
N ALA A 123 -7.96 -15.84 -3.98
CA ALA A 123 -7.37 -17.17 -4.14
C ALA A 123 -5.85 -17.19 -3.89
N ALA A 124 -5.13 -16.15 -4.31
CA ALA A 124 -3.68 -16.06 -4.09
C ALA A 124 -3.34 -15.90 -2.59
N PHE A 125 -4.11 -15.11 -1.83
CA PHE A 125 -3.94 -15.00 -0.38
C PHE A 125 -4.36 -16.27 0.36
N ASP A 126 -5.44 -16.94 -0.08
CA ASP A 126 -5.91 -18.20 0.51
C ASP A 126 -4.92 -19.36 0.28
N ALA A 127 -4.12 -19.27 -0.78
CA ALA A 127 -3.08 -20.25 -1.09
C ALA A 127 -1.78 -20.05 -0.26
N LEU A 128 -1.67 -18.99 0.53
CA LEU A 128 -0.52 -18.80 1.41
C LEU A 128 -0.42 -19.96 2.41
N PRO A 129 0.79 -20.49 2.65
CA PRO A 129 0.96 -21.49 3.69
C PRO A 129 0.67 -20.91 5.07
N ALA A 130 0.27 -21.79 6.01
CA ALA A 130 0.18 -21.39 7.40
C ALA A 130 1.60 -21.14 7.93
N PHE A 131 1.91 -19.88 8.23
CA PHE A 131 3.18 -19.48 8.81
C PHE A 131 3.16 -19.59 10.34
N ALA A 132 4.25 -20.04 10.94
CA ALA A 132 4.43 -19.92 12.38
C ALA A 132 4.42 -18.43 12.78
N PRO A 133 3.74 -18.05 13.89
CA PRO A 133 3.71 -16.66 14.33
C PRO A 133 5.11 -16.09 14.56
N LEU A 134 5.39 -14.91 14.03
CA LEU A 134 6.65 -14.18 14.20
C LEU A 134 6.33 -12.75 14.64
N ARG A 135 6.84 -12.34 15.81
CA ARG A 135 6.63 -10.99 16.35
C ARG A 135 7.39 -9.97 15.50
N ALA A 136 6.69 -9.00 14.93
CA ALA A 136 7.27 -8.06 14.00
C ALA A 136 6.94 -6.60 14.37
N ALA A 137 7.94 -5.72 14.26
CA ALA A 137 7.72 -4.29 14.15
C ALA A 137 7.93 -3.88 12.70
N TYR A 138 6.93 -3.21 12.10
CA TYR A 138 6.98 -2.73 10.72
C TYR A 138 7.22 -1.21 10.73
N LEU A 139 8.40 -0.77 10.31
CA LEU A 139 8.83 0.62 10.36
C LEU A 139 8.62 1.27 8.98
N ILE A 140 7.87 2.37 8.96
CA ILE A 140 7.50 3.10 7.74
C ILE A 140 8.18 4.46 7.61
N TRP A 141 8.78 4.98 8.70
CA TRP A 141 9.42 6.29 8.71
C TRP A 141 10.54 6.35 9.75
N ARG A 142 11.50 7.25 9.53
CA ARG A 142 12.61 7.56 10.40
C ARG A 142 12.62 9.05 10.72
N ASP A 143 12.98 9.40 11.93
CA ASP A 143 13.01 10.77 12.47
C ASP A 143 11.64 11.50 12.41
N PRO A 144 10.69 11.13 13.30
CA PRO A 144 10.77 10.07 14.31
C PRO A 144 10.57 8.68 13.70
N TRP A 145 10.93 7.61 14.40
CA TRP A 145 10.51 6.27 14.04
C TRP A 145 8.98 6.18 14.07
N MET A 146 8.38 5.65 13.00
CA MET A 146 6.94 5.44 12.92
C MET A 146 6.66 4.01 12.50
N THR A 147 5.58 3.48 13.03
CA THR A 147 5.09 2.12 12.77
C THR A 147 3.62 2.13 12.36
N VAL A 148 2.97 0.97 12.34
CA VAL A 148 1.59 0.79 11.94
C VAL A 148 0.76 0.21 13.08
N GLY A 149 -0.45 0.71 13.28
CA GLY A 149 -1.43 0.21 14.24
C GLY A 149 -2.37 -0.82 13.64
N ALA A 150 -3.28 -1.35 14.46
CA ALA A 150 -4.20 -2.44 14.09
C ALA A 150 -5.26 -2.07 13.04
N ASP A 151 -5.56 -0.79 12.88
CA ASP A 151 -6.58 -0.27 11.98
C ASP A 151 -6.03 0.14 10.60
N THR A 152 -4.92 -0.49 10.17
CA THR A 152 -4.26 -0.20 8.90
C THR A 152 -4.26 -1.43 7.98
N PHE A 153 -4.31 -1.20 6.68
CA PHE A 153 -4.19 -2.24 5.66
C PHE A 153 -2.89 -3.05 5.81
N ILE A 154 -1.78 -2.38 6.15
CA ILE A 154 -0.49 -3.02 6.40
C ILE A 154 -0.58 -4.06 7.52
N HIS A 155 -1.30 -3.75 8.62
CA HIS A 155 -1.51 -4.69 9.71
C HIS A 155 -2.23 -5.97 9.26
N ASP A 156 -3.27 -5.83 8.44
CA ASP A 156 -4.00 -6.98 7.90
C ASP A 156 -3.14 -7.83 6.96
N VAL A 157 -2.30 -7.20 6.14
CA VAL A 157 -1.34 -7.91 5.28
C VAL A 157 -0.24 -8.59 6.11
N MET A 158 0.27 -7.94 7.17
CA MET A 158 1.19 -8.59 8.13
C MET A 158 0.59 -9.87 8.72
N ALA A 159 -0.66 -9.82 9.13
CA ALA A 159 -1.37 -10.98 9.69
C ALA A 159 -1.45 -12.14 8.68
N ALA A 160 -1.70 -11.86 7.38
CA ALA A 160 -1.69 -12.87 6.32
C ALA A 160 -0.33 -13.57 6.16
N ALA A 161 0.75 -12.86 6.43
CA ALA A 161 2.11 -13.41 6.44
C ALA A 161 2.51 -14.06 7.79
N GLY A 162 1.59 -14.23 8.74
CA GLY A 162 1.89 -14.74 10.08
C GLY A 162 2.80 -13.81 10.90
N LEU A 163 2.84 -12.52 10.56
CA LEU A 163 3.59 -11.51 11.28
C LEU A 163 2.70 -10.89 12.35
N VAL A 164 3.02 -11.13 13.61
CA VAL A 164 2.30 -10.58 14.76
C VAL A 164 2.83 -9.17 15.00
N ASN A 165 2.04 -8.16 14.66
CA ASN A 165 2.41 -6.76 14.86
C ASN A 165 2.55 -6.46 16.37
N VAL A 166 3.77 -6.12 16.82
CA VAL A 166 4.04 -5.82 18.25
C VAL A 166 3.42 -4.49 18.71
N PHE A 167 2.95 -3.65 17.77
CA PHE A 167 2.22 -2.41 18.02
C PHE A 167 0.74 -2.51 17.61
N GLY A 168 0.19 -3.73 17.57
CA GLY A 168 -1.21 -3.97 17.26
C GLY A 168 -2.22 -3.49 18.33
N ASP A 169 -1.76 -2.93 19.44
CA ASP A 169 -2.55 -2.21 20.44
C ASP A 169 -2.74 -0.72 20.13
N ARG A 170 -2.07 -0.22 19.08
CA ARG A 170 -2.11 1.17 18.62
C ARG A 170 -2.97 1.32 17.37
N THR A 171 -3.26 2.57 17.02
CA THR A 171 -4.04 2.94 15.82
C THR A 171 -3.23 3.83 14.90
N ARG A 172 -3.58 3.78 13.61
CA ARG A 172 -2.99 4.59 12.53
C ARG A 172 -1.47 4.37 12.41
N TYR A 173 -0.71 5.44 12.31
CA TYR A 173 0.74 5.46 12.09
C TYR A 173 1.42 6.18 13.25
N PRO A 174 1.54 5.53 14.41
CA PRO A 174 2.10 6.17 15.59
C PRO A 174 3.61 6.34 15.48
N ALA A 175 4.11 7.45 16.00
CA ALA A 175 5.53 7.58 16.32
C ALA A 175 5.85 6.70 17.53
N VAL A 176 7.03 6.08 17.51
CA VAL A 176 7.55 5.20 18.56
C VAL A 176 9.00 5.55 18.89
N THR A 177 9.39 5.38 20.13
CA THR A 177 10.76 5.58 20.57
C THR A 177 11.59 4.31 20.43
N ALA A 178 12.92 4.43 20.46
CA ALA A 178 13.84 3.30 20.49
C ALA A 178 13.54 2.37 21.70
N ASP A 179 13.26 2.97 22.87
CA ASP A 179 12.94 2.21 24.09
C ASP A 179 11.63 1.43 23.96
N GLU A 180 10.61 1.99 23.30
CA GLU A 180 9.35 1.29 23.02
C GLU A 180 9.55 0.12 22.07
N ILE A 181 10.37 0.29 21.02
CA ILE A 181 10.72 -0.78 20.08
C ILE A 181 11.45 -1.90 20.81
N ALA A 182 12.46 -1.57 21.64
CA ALA A 182 13.20 -2.52 22.45
C ALA A 182 12.28 -3.27 23.43
N ALA A 183 11.41 -2.53 24.15
CA ALA A 183 10.48 -3.09 25.14
C ALA A 183 9.43 -4.02 24.49
N ALA A 184 9.03 -3.76 23.25
CA ALA A 184 8.11 -4.60 22.49
C ALA A 184 8.70 -5.96 22.12
N ARG A 185 10.02 -6.13 22.19
CA ARG A 185 10.76 -7.39 21.92
C ARG A 185 10.30 -8.06 20.62
N PRO A 186 10.44 -7.41 19.47
CA PRO A 186 10.16 -8.06 18.18
C PRO A 186 11.20 -9.13 17.88
N ASP A 187 10.81 -10.18 17.15
CA ASP A 187 11.71 -11.15 16.56
C ASP A 187 12.34 -10.61 15.27
N VAL A 188 11.61 -9.68 14.60
CA VAL A 188 12.06 -9.04 13.37
C VAL A 188 11.64 -7.57 13.33
N LEU A 189 12.55 -6.72 12.85
CA LEU A 189 12.27 -5.36 12.40
C LEU A 189 12.18 -5.37 10.87
N LEU A 190 11.03 -5.01 10.35
CA LEU A 190 10.80 -4.84 8.91
C LEU A 190 10.95 -3.36 8.55
N LEU A 191 11.87 -3.04 7.65
CA LEU A 191 12.10 -1.70 7.14
C LEU A 191 11.42 -1.57 5.78
N SER A 192 10.33 -0.82 5.71
CA SER A 192 9.55 -0.63 4.49
C SER A 192 10.31 0.21 3.46
N SER A 193 10.23 -0.16 2.18
CA SER A 193 10.80 0.64 1.10
C SER A 193 10.03 1.94 0.84
N GLU A 194 8.84 2.11 1.43
CA GLU A 194 8.00 3.32 1.34
C GLU A 194 7.16 3.54 2.60
N PRO A 195 6.66 4.75 2.88
CA PRO A 195 6.96 6.01 2.18
C PRO A 195 8.37 6.53 2.45
N TYR A 196 9.04 6.09 3.52
CA TYR A 196 10.46 6.35 3.73
C TYR A 196 11.27 5.28 3.00
N PRO A 197 12.22 5.66 2.12
CA PRO A 197 12.96 4.70 1.31
C PRO A 197 14.06 4.01 2.13
N PHE A 198 13.66 3.11 3.03
CA PHE A 198 14.62 2.32 3.76
C PHE A 198 15.43 1.43 2.81
N ASP A 199 16.72 1.31 3.07
CA ASP A 199 17.64 0.47 2.33
C ASP A 199 18.71 -0.15 3.26
N ALA A 200 19.66 -0.84 2.68
CA ALA A 200 20.73 -1.55 3.41
C ALA A 200 21.55 -0.63 4.36
N ARG A 201 21.62 0.67 4.11
CA ARG A 201 22.34 1.64 4.96
C ARG A 201 21.69 1.79 6.33
N HIS A 202 20.38 1.56 6.41
CA HIS A 202 19.59 1.71 7.64
C HIS A 202 19.61 0.46 8.55
N VAL A 203 20.08 -0.69 8.02
CA VAL A 203 20.05 -1.97 8.75
C VAL A 203 20.85 -1.91 10.05
N ALA A 204 22.05 -1.30 10.04
CA ALA A 204 22.90 -1.22 11.21
C ALA A 204 22.26 -0.37 12.34
N GLU A 205 21.64 0.75 11.97
CA GLU A 205 20.93 1.61 12.92
C GLU A 205 19.69 0.90 13.49
N ALA A 206 18.88 0.28 12.63
CA ALA A 206 17.71 -0.47 13.07
C ALA A 206 18.08 -1.64 13.98
N SER A 207 19.20 -2.32 13.74
CA SER A 207 19.67 -3.40 14.61
C SER A 207 19.98 -2.94 16.05
N ALA A 208 20.32 -1.67 16.23
CA ALA A 208 20.55 -1.11 17.57
C ALA A 208 19.24 -0.85 18.34
N LEU A 209 18.09 -0.75 17.66
CA LEU A 209 16.79 -0.51 18.30
C LEU A 209 16.29 -1.72 19.08
N ALA A 210 16.57 -2.93 18.61
CA ALA A 210 16.17 -4.18 19.26
C ALA A 210 17.29 -5.22 19.12
N PRO A 211 18.29 -5.18 20.01
CA PRO A 211 19.38 -6.16 20.00
C PRO A 211 18.83 -7.59 20.10
N GLY A 212 19.19 -8.44 19.13
CA GLY A 212 18.68 -9.80 19.02
C GLY A 212 17.53 -10.00 18.03
N ALA A 213 16.85 -8.93 17.63
CA ALA A 213 15.90 -8.99 16.52
C ALA A 213 16.63 -9.09 15.17
N ARG A 214 16.05 -9.82 14.23
CA ARG A 214 16.49 -9.76 12.83
C ARG A 214 16.05 -8.45 12.21
N VAL A 215 16.80 -7.92 11.25
CA VAL A 215 16.38 -6.75 10.46
C VAL A 215 16.28 -7.17 9.01
N ALA A 216 15.14 -6.91 8.38
CA ALA A 216 14.88 -7.23 6.99
C ALA A 216 14.28 -6.01 6.27
N LEU A 217 14.66 -5.83 5.00
CA LEU A 217 14.00 -4.89 4.12
C LEU A 217 12.69 -5.52 3.63
N ALA A 218 11.60 -4.77 3.68
CA ALA A 218 10.30 -5.18 3.20
C ALA A 218 9.91 -4.36 1.95
N ASP A 219 9.34 -5.03 0.96
CA ASP A 219 8.74 -4.36 -0.19
C ASP A 219 7.48 -3.62 0.27
N GLY A 220 7.57 -2.29 0.39
CA GLY A 220 6.49 -1.46 0.88
C GLY A 220 5.24 -1.54 0.00
N GLU A 221 5.40 -1.61 -1.33
CA GLU A 221 4.27 -1.73 -2.26
C GLU A 221 3.47 -3.03 -2.01
N ALA A 222 4.15 -4.14 -1.72
CA ALA A 222 3.48 -5.42 -1.44
C ALA A 222 2.67 -5.40 -0.13
N PHE A 223 3.06 -4.54 0.83
CA PHE A 223 2.36 -4.41 2.11
C PHE A 223 1.30 -3.31 2.12
N SER A 224 1.45 -2.25 1.33
CA SER A 224 0.64 -1.03 1.44
C SER A 224 -0.24 -0.75 0.21
N TRP A 225 0.06 -1.31 -0.96
CA TRP A 225 -0.71 -1.05 -2.17
C TRP A 225 -1.90 -1.99 -2.31
N TYR A 226 -3.06 -1.49 -1.99
CA TYR A 226 -4.34 -2.16 -2.28
C TYR A 226 -4.72 -1.96 -3.76
N GLY A 227 -5.38 -2.95 -4.36
CA GLY A 227 -5.73 -2.95 -5.79
C GLY A 227 -5.02 -4.07 -6.57
N ALA A 228 -4.59 -3.80 -7.81
CA ALA A 228 -4.03 -4.82 -8.69
C ALA A 228 -2.76 -5.48 -8.15
N ARG A 229 -1.91 -4.72 -7.45
CA ARG A 229 -0.66 -5.18 -6.82
C ARG A 229 -0.87 -6.31 -5.81
N MET A 230 -2.03 -6.36 -5.18
CA MET A 230 -2.36 -7.43 -4.23
C MET A 230 -2.28 -8.83 -4.83
N ARG A 231 -2.36 -8.99 -6.16
CA ARG A 231 -2.20 -10.30 -6.79
C ARG A 231 -0.79 -10.86 -6.67
N GLU A 232 0.22 -9.98 -6.62
CA GLU A 232 1.64 -10.34 -6.51
C GLU A 232 2.10 -10.40 -5.05
N ALA A 233 1.44 -9.69 -4.16
CA ALA A 233 1.80 -9.58 -2.75
C ALA A 233 1.99 -10.94 -2.06
N PRO A 234 1.14 -11.99 -2.23
CA PRO A 234 1.33 -13.28 -1.57
C PRO A 234 2.67 -13.95 -1.89
N ALA A 235 3.16 -13.85 -3.13
CA ALA A 235 4.46 -14.41 -3.51
C ALA A 235 5.61 -13.68 -2.82
N VAL A 236 5.52 -12.35 -2.71
CA VAL A 236 6.50 -11.53 -1.98
C VAL A 236 6.50 -11.87 -0.49
N LEU A 237 5.32 -11.98 0.12
CA LEU A 237 5.16 -12.35 1.53
C LEU A 237 5.72 -13.74 1.83
N ALA A 238 5.43 -14.72 0.98
CA ALA A 238 5.96 -16.10 1.11
C ALA A 238 7.49 -16.10 1.00
N SER A 239 8.05 -15.34 0.06
CA SER A 239 9.51 -15.23 -0.12
C SER A 239 10.17 -14.56 1.09
N LEU A 240 9.58 -13.48 1.62
CA LEU A 240 10.05 -12.82 2.84
C LEU A 240 10.04 -13.79 4.01
N ARG A 241 8.94 -14.53 4.22
CA ARG A 241 8.83 -15.50 5.32
C ARG A 241 9.83 -16.63 5.17
N ALA A 242 10.01 -17.20 3.99
CA ALA A 242 11.01 -18.25 3.74
C ALA A 242 12.41 -17.77 4.10
N ALA A 243 12.77 -16.55 3.70
CA ALA A 243 14.05 -15.97 4.04
C ALA A 243 14.23 -15.73 5.55
N LEU A 244 13.18 -15.30 6.25
CA LEU A 244 13.18 -15.13 7.70
C LEU A 244 13.25 -16.47 8.44
N ASP A 245 12.69 -17.55 7.91
CA ASP A 245 12.70 -18.86 8.55
C ASP A 245 14.05 -19.60 8.38
N ILE A 246 14.73 -19.42 7.23
CA ILE A 246 16.04 -20.05 6.94
C ILE A 246 17.16 -19.40 7.75
N THR A 247 17.10 -18.10 7.98
CA THR A 247 18.15 -17.36 8.67
C THR A 247 17.99 -17.40 10.19
N GLY A 248 18.15 -18.57 10.81
CA GLY A 248 18.41 -18.67 12.25
C GLY A 248 19.68 -17.91 12.72
N VAL A 249 20.22 -17.03 11.87
CA VAL A 249 21.44 -16.22 12.06
C VAL A 249 21.08 -14.74 12.09
N THR A 250 21.38 -14.10 13.19
CA THR A 250 21.36 -12.65 13.37
C THR A 250 22.14 -11.93 12.25
N GLY A 251 21.48 -11.02 11.53
CA GLY A 251 22.13 -10.11 10.60
C GLY A 251 22.09 -10.48 9.10
N ALA A 252 21.33 -11.48 8.68
CA ALA A 252 21.22 -11.84 7.27
C ALA A 252 20.32 -10.83 6.49
N ARG A 253 20.87 -10.30 5.39
CA ARG A 253 20.10 -9.54 4.41
C ARG A 253 19.13 -10.46 3.68
N VAL A 254 17.85 -10.16 3.73
CA VAL A 254 16.88 -10.73 2.78
C VAL A 254 17.03 -9.95 1.48
N PRO A 255 17.39 -10.58 0.34
CA PRO A 255 17.45 -9.89 -0.92
C PRO A 255 16.04 -9.45 -1.32
N VAL A 256 15.84 -8.16 -1.48
CA VAL A 256 14.71 -7.63 -2.26
C VAL A 256 15.05 -7.96 -3.71
N SER A 257 14.25 -8.80 -4.36
CA SER A 257 14.41 -9.08 -5.79
C SER A 257 14.22 -7.76 -6.55
N SER A 258 15.31 -7.21 -7.06
CA SER A 258 15.32 -6.00 -7.89
C SER A 258 15.10 -6.31 -9.37
N ASP A 259 14.75 -7.56 -9.71
CA ASP A 259 14.56 -8.01 -11.10
C ASP A 259 13.23 -8.75 -11.25
N LEU A 260 12.15 -7.97 -11.54
CA LEU A 260 10.96 -8.41 -12.28
C LEU A 260 10.38 -7.20 -13.04
#